data_dbe274ae672d16dc13681fde7b5eeb88
#
_entry.id   dbe274ae672d16dc13681fde7b5eeb88
#
_cell.length_a   1.000
_cell.length_b   1.000
_cell.length_c   1.000
_cell.angle_alpha   90.00
_cell.angle_beta   90.00
_cell.angle_gamma   90.00
#
_symmetry.space_group_name_H-M   'P 1'
#
loop_
_entity.id
_entity.type
_entity.pdbx_description
1 polymer ?
#
loop_
_entity_poly.entity_id
_entity_poly.type
_entity_poly.pdbx_seq_one_letter_code
_entity_poly.pdbx_strand_id
1 'polypeptide(L)'
;MAFALSLSTNPLVNRFADPAALIRVLGQEIGIGHVQLTHEFVNPAWPAPVLARTVAALQKACAQNGVAVTSTMTGPYGRLNHFGHPDAEVRAYYLDWFKTLAEISADLGATSTGTQFAILTYVDQDDPARRAAIMQAALDCWRALAEHASRLGLRHLFWEPMSVSRELGHTIAAARELQAWIEAADFAIPLLPMVDIDHGDVSSPDPADTDPYAWAAAFARQSPIIHIKQSSVNKGGHWPFTAARNADGRIVPEKLLAAVRAGGGEDNELCLELAFREREPADRSVIAAIAESVAYWAAHADTGLAR
;
A
#
# COMPACT_ATOMS: atom_id res chain seq x y z
N MET A 1 -13.86 -9.24 -16.77
CA MET A 1 -13.02 -8.30 -16.03
C MET A 1 -12.29 -9.09 -14.98
N ALA A 2 -10.97 -9.02 -14.98
CA ALA A 2 -10.13 -9.84 -14.10
C ALA A 2 -9.37 -8.87 -13.18
N PHE A 3 -9.52 -9.08 -11.88
CA PHE A 3 -8.70 -8.38 -10.87
C PHE A 3 -7.28 -8.97 -10.89
N ALA A 4 -6.27 -8.14 -10.73
CA ALA A 4 -4.91 -8.61 -10.52
C ALA A 4 -4.70 -8.97 -9.04
N LEU A 5 -3.95 -10.03 -8.74
CA LEU A 5 -3.50 -10.33 -7.38
C LEU A 5 -2.03 -9.96 -7.24
N SER A 6 -1.70 -9.22 -6.21
CA SER A 6 -0.31 -8.90 -5.85
C SER A 6 -0.03 -9.15 -4.37
N LEU A 7 1.23 -9.00 -4.00
CA LEU A 7 1.69 -9.11 -2.62
C LEU A 7 2.55 -7.89 -2.26
N SER A 8 2.22 -7.23 -1.16
CA SER A 8 3.13 -6.29 -0.51
C SER A 8 4.31 -7.06 0.10
N THR A 9 5.52 -6.56 -0.10
CA THR A 9 6.73 -7.20 0.46
C THR A 9 6.93 -6.96 1.96
N ASN A 10 5.99 -6.28 2.63
CA ASN A 10 5.99 -6.03 4.07
C ASN A 10 6.41 -7.25 4.91
N PRO A 11 5.81 -8.45 4.73
CA PRO A 11 6.13 -9.59 5.56
C PRO A 11 7.53 -10.18 5.32
N LEU A 12 8.24 -9.72 4.32
CA LEU A 12 9.56 -10.23 3.94
C LEU A 12 10.71 -9.32 4.37
N VAL A 13 10.41 -8.14 4.90
CA VAL A 13 11.39 -7.21 5.47
C VAL A 13 12.17 -7.91 6.59
N ASN A 14 13.47 -7.66 6.67
CA ASN A 14 14.45 -8.34 7.55
C ASN A 14 14.65 -9.84 7.28
N ARG A 15 13.82 -10.50 6.47
CA ARG A 15 13.96 -11.93 6.13
C ARG A 15 14.78 -12.16 4.88
N PHE A 16 14.83 -11.15 4.01
CA PHE A 16 15.64 -11.16 2.80
C PHE A 16 16.38 -9.83 2.66
N ALA A 17 17.68 -9.92 2.38
CA ALA A 17 18.52 -8.76 2.05
C ALA A 17 19.04 -8.83 0.61
N ASP A 18 19.10 -10.02 0.02
CA ASP A 18 19.50 -10.23 -1.37
C ASP A 18 18.29 -10.15 -2.31
N PRO A 19 18.27 -9.21 -3.28
CA PRO A 19 17.19 -9.08 -4.24
C PRO A 19 16.90 -10.36 -5.04
N ALA A 20 17.93 -11.11 -5.41
CA ALA A 20 17.75 -12.33 -6.18
C ALA A 20 17.04 -13.42 -5.36
N ALA A 21 17.41 -13.57 -4.09
CA ALA A 21 16.74 -14.50 -3.18
C ALA A 21 15.28 -14.11 -2.91
N LEU A 22 15.02 -12.82 -2.66
CA LEU A 22 13.67 -12.30 -2.46
C LEU A 22 12.76 -12.62 -3.66
N ILE A 23 13.16 -12.20 -4.85
CA ILE A 23 12.34 -12.34 -6.05
C ILE A 23 12.17 -13.81 -6.45
N ARG A 24 13.19 -14.65 -6.28
CA ARG A 24 13.09 -16.10 -6.49
C ARG A 24 12.02 -16.72 -5.57
N VAL A 25 12.02 -16.38 -4.30
CA VAL A 25 11.02 -16.87 -3.33
C VAL A 25 9.62 -16.42 -3.73
N LEU A 26 9.45 -15.17 -4.12
CA LEU A 26 8.17 -14.63 -4.60
C LEU A 26 7.64 -15.40 -5.83
N GLY A 27 8.46 -15.56 -6.86
CA GLY A 27 8.03 -16.21 -8.10
C GLY A 27 7.94 -17.74 -8.01
N GLN A 28 8.90 -18.41 -7.34
CA GLN A 28 9.02 -19.86 -7.40
C GLN A 28 8.41 -20.59 -6.18
N GLU A 29 8.48 -20.01 -4.99
CA GLU A 29 7.99 -20.67 -3.77
C GLU A 29 6.59 -20.17 -3.37
N ILE A 30 6.33 -18.88 -3.47
CA ILE A 30 5.02 -18.27 -3.19
C ILE A 30 4.10 -18.35 -4.42
N GLY A 31 4.66 -18.24 -5.63
CA GLY A 31 3.91 -18.32 -6.88
C GLY A 31 3.14 -17.03 -7.21
N ILE A 32 3.69 -15.86 -6.86
CA ILE A 32 3.10 -14.56 -7.17
C ILE A 32 3.88 -13.83 -8.24
N GLY A 33 3.18 -13.32 -9.27
CA GLY A 33 3.78 -12.60 -10.40
C GLY A 33 3.79 -11.08 -10.26
N HIS A 34 3.02 -10.51 -9.34
CA HIS A 34 2.93 -9.06 -9.13
C HIS A 34 3.22 -8.70 -7.68
N VAL A 35 4.01 -7.67 -7.47
CA VAL A 35 4.38 -7.25 -6.11
C VAL A 35 4.35 -5.73 -5.96
N GLN A 36 3.91 -5.29 -4.79
CA GLN A 36 4.15 -3.96 -4.27
C GLN A 36 5.43 -4.00 -3.45
N LEU A 37 6.49 -3.37 -3.97
CA LEU A 37 7.80 -3.37 -3.31
C LEU A 37 7.88 -2.27 -2.27
N THR A 38 8.22 -2.63 -1.04
CA THR A 38 8.41 -1.66 0.03
C THR A 38 9.84 -1.11 0.06
N HIS A 39 9.98 0.15 0.47
CA HIS A 39 11.22 0.91 0.43
C HIS A 39 12.38 0.26 1.22
N GLU A 40 12.10 -0.61 2.16
CA GLU A 40 13.14 -1.28 2.96
C GLU A 40 14.08 -2.12 2.12
N PHE A 41 13.62 -2.59 0.94
CA PHE A 41 14.45 -3.35 0.01
C PHE A 41 15.27 -2.47 -0.93
N VAL A 42 14.96 -1.18 -1.01
CA VAL A 42 15.58 -0.23 -1.95
C VAL A 42 15.46 1.20 -1.42
N ASN A 43 16.04 1.44 -0.23
CA ASN A 43 15.83 2.69 0.49
C ASN A 43 16.46 3.90 -0.25
N PRO A 44 15.67 4.92 -0.61
CA PRO A 44 16.16 6.14 -1.28
C PRO A 44 17.30 6.87 -0.55
N ALA A 45 17.44 6.68 0.76
CA ALA A 45 18.54 7.25 1.54
C ALA A 45 19.88 6.52 1.38
N TRP A 46 19.92 5.38 0.68
CA TRP A 46 21.19 4.69 0.42
C TRP A 46 22.07 5.47 -0.57
N PRO A 47 23.40 5.32 -0.50
CA PRO A 47 24.29 5.92 -1.46
C PRO A 47 23.95 5.52 -2.90
N ALA A 48 24.01 6.47 -3.84
CA ALA A 48 23.63 6.25 -5.25
C ALA A 48 24.25 4.98 -5.90
N PRO A 49 25.55 4.62 -5.67
CA PRO A 49 26.08 3.37 -6.22
C PRO A 49 25.45 2.11 -5.62
N VAL A 50 24.95 2.18 -4.38
CA VAL A 50 24.21 1.06 -3.74
C VAL A 50 22.84 0.93 -4.38
N LEU A 51 22.11 2.05 -4.54
CA LEU A 51 20.82 2.07 -5.22
C LEU A 51 20.90 1.50 -6.63
N ALA A 52 21.83 2.02 -7.44
CA ALA A 52 21.98 1.59 -8.83
C ALA A 52 22.19 0.07 -8.96
N ARG A 53 23.10 -0.51 -8.17
CA ARG A 53 23.32 -1.96 -8.22
C ARG A 53 22.16 -2.79 -7.67
N THR A 54 21.43 -2.26 -6.65
CA THR A 54 20.25 -2.95 -6.07
C THR A 54 19.10 -2.95 -7.07
N VAL A 55 18.81 -1.81 -7.69
CA VAL A 55 17.78 -1.70 -8.75
C VAL A 55 18.12 -2.64 -9.93
N ALA A 56 19.35 -2.63 -10.41
CA ALA A 56 19.78 -3.54 -11.48
C ALA A 56 19.64 -5.02 -11.09
N ALA A 57 19.94 -5.38 -9.83
CA ALA A 57 19.77 -6.74 -9.34
C ALA A 57 18.28 -7.13 -9.25
N LEU A 58 17.40 -6.23 -8.79
CA LEU A 58 15.95 -6.43 -8.77
C LEU A 58 15.40 -6.61 -10.19
N GLN A 59 15.74 -5.72 -11.13
CA GLN A 59 15.30 -5.84 -12.53
C GLN A 59 15.67 -7.19 -13.13
N LYS A 60 16.94 -7.61 -12.95
CA LYS A 60 17.41 -8.91 -13.44
C LYS A 60 16.67 -10.06 -12.79
N ALA A 61 16.48 -10.04 -11.47
CA ALA A 61 15.79 -11.09 -10.74
C ALA A 61 14.30 -11.16 -11.14
N CYS A 62 13.63 -10.03 -11.30
CA CYS A 62 12.26 -9.94 -11.78
C CYS A 62 12.09 -10.59 -13.16
N ALA A 63 12.95 -10.23 -14.11
CA ALA A 63 12.94 -10.81 -15.46
C ALA A 63 13.18 -12.32 -15.46
N GLN A 64 14.06 -12.82 -14.58
CA GLN A 64 14.40 -14.24 -14.48
C GLN A 64 13.30 -15.09 -13.82
N ASN A 65 12.45 -14.51 -12.99
CA ASN A 65 11.45 -15.24 -12.20
C ASN A 65 10.01 -14.90 -12.58
N GLY A 66 9.77 -14.09 -13.62
CA GLY A 66 8.44 -13.71 -14.05
C GLY A 66 7.68 -12.87 -13.02
N VAL A 67 8.39 -12.07 -12.22
CA VAL A 67 7.81 -11.16 -11.23
C VAL A 67 7.87 -9.74 -11.76
N ALA A 68 6.78 -8.99 -11.60
CA ALA A 68 6.71 -7.56 -11.92
C ALA A 68 6.47 -6.73 -10.66
N VAL A 69 7.21 -5.64 -10.50
CA VAL A 69 6.91 -4.63 -9.50
C VAL A 69 5.83 -3.72 -10.08
N THR A 70 4.63 -3.74 -9.51
CA THR A 70 3.47 -2.95 -9.98
C THR A 70 3.43 -1.57 -9.34
N SER A 71 3.86 -1.49 -8.09
CA SER A 71 3.95 -0.26 -7.31
C SER A 71 5.06 -0.34 -6.27
N THR A 72 5.43 0.83 -5.72
CA THR A 72 6.29 0.91 -4.53
C THR A 72 5.60 1.72 -3.44
N MET A 73 5.92 1.44 -2.18
CA MET A 73 5.42 2.23 -1.05
C MET A 73 6.38 2.23 0.14
N THR A 74 6.07 3.06 1.13
CA THR A 74 6.70 2.94 2.44
C THR A 74 6.18 1.68 3.13
N GLY A 75 7.10 0.87 3.65
CA GLY A 75 6.74 -0.33 4.40
C GLY A 75 6.60 -0.09 5.90
N PRO A 76 6.63 -1.15 6.72
CA PRO A 76 6.31 -1.09 8.14
C PRO A 76 7.23 -0.14 8.95
N TYR A 77 8.46 0.06 8.51
CA TYR A 77 9.40 0.99 9.15
C TYR A 77 9.36 2.42 8.58
N GLY A 78 8.53 2.65 7.57
CA GLY A 78 8.34 3.94 6.91
C GLY A 78 7.09 4.70 7.35
N ARG A 79 6.39 4.29 8.40
CA ARG A 79 5.22 5.01 8.93
C ARG A 79 5.66 6.19 9.80
N LEU A 80 5.99 7.29 9.15
CA LEU A 80 6.52 8.52 9.75
C LEU A 80 5.68 9.73 9.32
N ASN A 81 5.93 10.89 9.94
CA ASN A 81 5.19 12.12 9.62
C ASN A 81 5.36 12.58 8.16
N HIS A 82 6.53 12.38 7.55
CA HIS A 82 6.86 12.76 6.17
C HIS A 82 6.38 14.18 5.82
N PHE A 83 5.41 14.30 4.91
CA PHE A 83 4.83 15.59 4.49
C PHE A 83 3.99 16.25 5.58
N GLY A 84 3.55 15.51 6.60
CA GLY A 84 2.88 16.02 7.79
C GLY A 84 3.82 16.51 8.88
N HIS A 85 5.14 16.48 8.68
CA HIS A 85 6.09 16.95 9.69
C HIS A 85 5.99 18.47 9.87
N PRO A 86 5.98 19.01 11.13
CA PRO A 86 5.85 20.45 11.37
C PRO A 86 7.02 21.27 10.84
N ASP A 87 8.22 20.71 10.79
CA ASP A 87 9.42 21.36 10.27
C ASP A 87 9.47 21.30 8.75
N ALA A 88 9.61 22.44 8.10
CA ALA A 88 9.65 22.56 6.65
C ALA A 88 10.90 21.94 6.02
N GLU A 89 12.05 21.95 6.70
CA GLU A 89 13.28 21.33 6.19
C GLU A 89 13.15 19.80 6.18
N VAL A 90 12.47 19.24 7.18
CA VAL A 90 12.18 17.80 7.23
C VAL A 90 11.20 17.41 6.09
N ARG A 91 10.18 18.23 5.84
CA ARG A 91 9.28 17.99 4.68
C ARG A 91 10.04 18.06 3.34
N ALA A 92 10.95 19.03 3.19
CA ALA A 92 11.79 19.13 1.99
C ALA A 92 12.69 17.90 1.81
N TYR A 93 13.32 17.42 2.89
CA TYR A 93 14.08 16.17 2.87
C TYR A 93 13.24 15.00 2.38
N TYR A 94 12.03 14.83 2.93
CA TYR A 94 11.15 13.73 2.50
C TYR A 94 10.62 13.92 1.07
N LEU A 95 10.41 15.13 0.61
CA LEU A 95 10.04 15.36 -0.78
C LEU A 95 11.14 14.86 -1.74
N ASP A 96 12.39 15.13 -1.47
CA ASP A 96 13.52 14.63 -2.28
C ASP A 96 13.68 13.11 -2.14
N TRP A 97 13.45 12.59 -0.94
CA TRP A 97 13.43 11.15 -0.70
C TRP A 97 12.34 10.44 -1.53
N PHE A 98 11.11 10.98 -1.57
CA PHE A 98 10.01 10.42 -2.37
C PHE A 98 10.22 10.61 -3.88
N LYS A 99 10.88 11.69 -4.32
CA LYS A 99 11.27 11.82 -5.72
C LYS A 99 12.24 10.70 -6.13
N THR A 100 13.22 10.39 -5.29
CA THR A 100 14.12 9.26 -5.53
C THR A 100 13.36 7.92 -5.51
N LEU A 101 12.36 7.73 -4.62
CA LEU A 101 11.52 6.54 -4.66
C LEU A 101 10.70 6.45 -5.95
N ALA A 102 10.22 7.57 -6.48
CA ALA A 102 9.52 7.61 -7.76
C ALA A 102 10.45 7.25 -8.94
N GLU A 103 11.71 7.69 -8.93
CA GLU A 103 12.74 7.30 -9.90
C GLU A 103 12.99 5.79 -9.85
N ILE A 104 13.20 5.24 -8.66
CA ILE A 104 13.36 3.79 -8.45
C ILE A 104 12.12 3.03 -8.95
N SER A 105 10.92 3.55 -8.70
CA SER A 105 9.67 2.95 -9.17
C SER A 105 9.61 2.86 -10.69
N ALA A 106 9.94 3.96 -11.37
CA ALA A 106 10.00 4.00 -12.82
C ALA A 106 11.05 3.05 -13.38
N ASP A 107 12.26 3.02 -12.80
CA ASP A 107 13.34 2.12 -13.20
C ASP A 107 12.94 0.64 -13.06
N LEU A 108 12.15 0.29 -12.03
CA LEU A 108 11.63 -1.06 -11.84
C LEU A 108 10.41 -1.39 -12.71
N GLY A 109 9.91 -0.43 -13.49
CA GLY A 109 8.72 -0.60 -14.33
C GLY A 109 7.40 -0.48 -13.59
N ALA A 110 7.40 -0.02 -12.34
CA ALA A 110 6.18 0.24 -11.59
C ALA A 110 5.40 1.42 -12.19
N THR A 111 4.08 1.39 -12.05
CA THR A 111 3.22 2.45 -12.57
C THR A 111 2.83 3.50 -11.56
N SER A 112 3.10 3.24 -10.28
CA SER A 112 2.71 4.11 -9.17
C SER A 112 3.62 3.97 -7.95
N THR A 113 3.58 4.99 -7.09
CA THR A 113 4.22 5.00 -5.77
C THR A 113 3.38 5.81 -4.80
N GLY A 114 3.52 5.58 -3.50
CA GLY A 114 2.79 6.34 -2.49
C GLY A 114 3.12 5.99 -1.05
N THR A 115 2.33 6.57 -0.15
CA THR A 115 2.41 6.41 1.31
C THR A 115 1.14 6.98 1.95
N GLN A 116 1.07 7.11 3.28
CA GLN A 116 0.03 7.87 3.97
C GLN A 116 0.05 9.34 3.51
N PHE A 117 -1.12 10.00 3.39
CA PHE A 117 -1.17 11.40 2.93
C PHE A 117 -0.30 12.32 3.80
N ALA A 118 -0.48 12.26 5.11
CA ALA A 118 0.30 12.96 6.12
C ALA A 118 0.00 12.33 7.48
N ILE A 119 0.98 12.33 8.39
CA ILE A 119 0.80 11.95 9.79
C ILE A 119 1.04 13.18 10.64
N LEU A 120 0.00 13.69 11.31
CA LEU A 120 0.07 14.86 12.18
C LEU A 120 0.54 14.47 13.56
N THR A 121 1.21 15.41 14.26
CA THR A 121 1.44 15.27 15.71
C THR A 121 0.16 15.58 16.49
N TYR A 122 0.09 15.24 17.75
CA TYR A 122 -1.05 15.63 18.60
C TYR A 122 -1.26 17.15 18.63
N VAL A 123 -0.19 17.91 18.81
CA VAL A 123 -0.26 19.39 18.85
C VAL A 123 -0.78 19.96 17.53
N ASP A 124 -0.39 19.38 16.41
CA ASP A 124 -0.82 19.88 15.10
C ASP A 124 -2.25 19.45 14.76
N GLN A 125 -2.68 18.28 15.24
CA GLN A 125 -4.05 17.80 15.10
C GLN A 125 -5.05 18.62 15.94
N ASP A 126 -4.67 18.99 17.17
CA ASP A 126 -5.55 19.66 18.12
C ASP A 126 -5.69 21.16 17.87
N ASP A 127 -4.78 21.78 17.13
CA ASP A 127 -4.83 23.18 16.71
C ASP A 127 -5.31 23.32 15.26
N PRO A 128 -6.54 23.84 15.01
CA PRO A 128 -7.09 23.94 13.66
C PRO A 128 -6.25 24.76 12.69
N ALA A 129 -5.58 25.81 13.16
CA ALA A 129 -4.75 26.67 12.29
C ALA A 129 -3.45 25.94 11.89
N ARG A 130 -2.80 25.27 12.85
CA ARG A 130 -1.62 24.43 12.57
C ARG A 130 -1.97 23.28 11.65
N ARG A 131 -3.08 22.59 11.96
CA ARG A 131 -3.59 21.51 11.12
C ARG A 131 -3.79 21.96 9.67
N ALA A 132 -4.49 23.07 9.46
CA ALA A 132 -4.73 23.62 8.13
C ALA A 132 -3.42 23.98 7.40
N ALA A 133 -2.47 24.61 8.08
CA ALA A 133 -1.17 24.96 7.51
C ALA A 133 -0.34 23.73 7.11
N ILE A 134 -0.30 22.68 7.93
CA ILE A 134 0.43 21.45 7.64
C ILE A 134 -0.26 20.67 6.51
N MET A 135 -1.58 20.60 6.51
CA MET A 135 -2.34 19.95 5.44
C MET A 135 -2.06 20.61 4.09
N GLN A 136 -2.04 21.96 4.03
CA GLN A 136 -1.69 22.67 2.80
C GLN A 136 -0.26 22.40 2.38
N ALA A 137 0.70 22.43 3.31
CA ALA A 137 2.10 22.11 3.02
C ALA A 137 2.29 20.67 2.52
N ALA A 138 1.54 19.71 3.07
CA ALA A 138 1.54 18.32 2.58
C ALA A 138 0.99 18.24 1.15
N LEU A 139 -0.11 18.94 0.86
CA LEU A 139 -0.68 18.99 -0.49
C LEU A 139 0.33 19.56 -1.52
N ASP A 140 1.06 20.60 -1.13
CA ASP A 140 2.09 21.22 -1.98
C ASP A 140 3.25 20.24 -2.24
N CYS A 141 3.66 19.45 -1.24
CA CYS A 141 4.65 18.38 -1.42
C CYS A 141 4.14 17.30 -2.39
N TRP A 142 2.89 16.87 -2.24
CA TRP A 142 2.28 15.88 -3.14
C TRP A 142 2.17 16.41 -4.58
N ARG A 143 1.85 17.69 -4.78
CA ARG A 143 1.84 18.32 -6.12
C ARG A 143 3.21 18.32 -6.75
N ALA A 144 4.24 18.73 -6.00
CA ALA A 144 5.62 18.72 -6.48
C ALA A 144 6.11 17.29 -6.80
N LEU A 145 5.71 16.31 -6.02
CA LEU A 145 6.00 14.89 -6.29
C LEU A 145 5.27 14.42 -7.56
N ALA A 146 4.00 14.80 -7.74
CA ALA A 146 3.20 14.44 -8.92
C ALA A 146 3.80 15.00 -10.21
N GLU A 147 4.31 16.24 -10.19
CA GLU A 147 5.04 16.82 -11.32
C GLU A 147 6.30 16.03 -11.66
N HIS A 148 7.05 15.59 -10.63
CA HIS A 148 8.24 14.78 -10.83
C HIS A 148 7.90 13.40 -11.38
N ALA A 149 6.93 12.71 -10.77
CA ALA A 149 6.47 11.39 -11.15
C ALA A 149 5.87 11.34 -12.58
N SER A 150 5.15 12.42 -12.97
CA SER A 150 4.65 12.58 -14.35
C SER A 150 5.76 12.56 -15.38
N ARG A 151 6.86 13.25 -15.12
CA ARG A 151 8.03 13.27 -16.04
C ARG A 151 8.73 11.92 -16.17
N LEU A 152 8.58 11.06 -15.16
CA LEU A 152 9.11 9.69 -15.15
C LEU A 152 8.16 8.68 -15.82
N GLY A 153 6.94 9.09 -16.19
CA GLY A 153 5.94 8.24 -16.82
C GLY A 153 5.12 7.42 -15.86
N LEU A 154 5.14 7.70 -14.55
CA LEU A 154 4.22 7.12 -13.59
C LEU A 154 2.80 7.56 -13.91
N ARG A 155 1.81 6.68 -13.69
CA ARG A 155 0.41 6.94 -14.07
C ARG A 155 -0.37 7.66 -13.00
N HIS A 156 -0.08 7.37 -11.73
CA HIS A 156 -0.70 8.00 -10.57
C HIS A 156 0.22 7.90 -9.36
N LEU A 157 -0.05 8.73 -8.37
CA LEU A 157 0.40 8.54 -6.99
C LEU A 157 -0.76 7.99 -6.17
N PHE A 158 -0.47 7.40 -5.03
CA PHE A 158 -1.54 6.99 -4.10
C PHE A 158 -1.25 7.41 -2.68
N TRP A 159 -2.33 7.60 -1.91
CA TRP A 159 -2.29 7.79 -0.48
C TRP A 159 -3.17 6.76 0.22
N GLU A 160 -2.76 6.30 1.37
CA GLU A 160 -3.47 5.27 2.13
C GLU A 160 -4.29 5.89 3.25
N PRO A 161 -5.63 5.68 3.30
CA PRO A 161 -6.47 5.98 4.46
C PRO A 161 -6.05 5.15 5.66
N MET A 162 -5.90 5.80 6.83
CA MET A 162 -5.38 5.17 8.06
C MET A 162 -6.47 5.07 9.13
N SER A 163 -6.28 4.20 10.13
CA SER A 163 -7.25 3.96 11.21
C SER A 163 -7.28 5.03 12.31
N VAL A 164 -6.40 6.03 12.24
CA VAL A 164 -6.22 7.04 13.30
C VAL A 164 -6.47 8.43 12.74
N SER A 165 -7.31 9.24 13.39
CA SER A 165 -7.73 10.55 12.89
C SER A 165 -6.58 11.49 12.53
N ARG A 166 -5.49 11.49 13.29
CA ARG A 166 -4.27 12.28 12.99
C ARG A 166 -3.46 11.77 11.80
N GLU A 167 -3.75 10.55 11.34
CA GLU A 167 -3.11 9.93 10.16
C GLU A 167 -4.02 10.00 8.94
N LEU A 168 -5.19 10.60 9.11
CA LEU A 168 -6.18 10.97 8.10
C LEU A 168 -6.92 9.78 7.45
N GLY A 169 -8.13 10.07 7.01
CA GLY A 169 -8.95 9.09 6.30
C GLY A 169 -9.49 7.94 7.17
N HIS A 170 -9.58 8.13 8.51
CA HIS A 170 -9.95 7.09 9.49
C HIS A 170 -11.41 6.63 9.41
N THR A 171 -12.28 7.38 8.73
CA THR A 171 -13.67 7.01 8.41
C THR A 171 -13.90 7.14 6.91
N ILE A 172 -14.92 6.46 6.40
CA ILE A 172 -15.31 6.58 4.98
C ILE A 172 -15.64 8.03 4.64
N ALA A 173 -16.32 8.75 5.54
CA ALA A 173 -16.63 10.16 5.36
C ALA A 173 -15.37 11.03 5.31
N ALA A 174 -14.45 10.86 6.27
CA ALA A 174 -13.20 11.61 6.32
C ALA A 174 -12.28 11.31 5.12
N ALA A 175 -12.24 10.07 4.66
CA ALA A 175 -11.47 9.69 3.48
C ALA A 175 -12.05 10.31 2.19
N ARG A 176 -13.38 10.35 2.05
CA ARG A 176 -14.06 11.02 0.92
C ARG A 176 -13.84 12.53 0.93
N GLU A 177 -13.93 13.16 2.10
CA GLU A 177 -13.67 14.59 2.24
C GLU A 177 -12.23 14.94 1.84
N LEU A 178 -11.26 14.16 2.32
CA LEU A 178 -9.86 14.34 1.95
C LEU A 178 -9.64 14.14 0.44
N GLN A 179 -10.22 13.08 -0.15
CA GLN A 179 -10.09 12.82 -1.58
C GLN A 179 -10.73 13.93 -2.42
N ALA A 180 -11.91 14.42 -2.03
CA ALA A 180 -12.55 15.54 -2.72
C ALA A 180 -11.72 16.84 -2.67
N TRP A 181 -11.05 17.08 -1.54
CA TRP A 181 -10.13 18.22 -1.41
C TRP A 181 -8.87 18.05 -2.26
N ILE A 182 -8.32 16.82 -2.36
CA ILE A 182 -7.21 16.49 -3.25
C ILE A 182 -7.62 16.69 -4.72
N GLU A 183 -8.78 16.20 -5.12
CA GLU A 183 -9.29 16.31 -6.50
C GLU A 183 -9.58 17.76 -6.92
N ALA A 184 -9.90 18.64 -5.97
CA ALA A 184 -10.06 20.07 -6.24
C ALA A 184 -8.73 20.80 -6.50
N ALA A 185 -7.60 20.18 -6.20
CA ALA A 185 -6.28 20.71 -6.49
C ALA A 185 -5.80 20.22 -7.88
N ASP A 186 -4.98 21.02 -8.54
CA ASP A 186 -4.42 20.69 -9.85
C ASP A 186 -3.17 19.81 -9.67
N PHE A 187 -3.23 18.56 -10.14
CA PHE A 187 -2.14 17.57 -10.09
C PHE A 187 -1.73 17.14 -11.50
N ALA A 188 -0.43 17.08 -11.78
CA ALA A 188 0.10 16.63 -13.06
C ALA A 188 -0.23 15.17 -13.41
N ILE A 189 -0.38 14.32 -12.39
CA ILE A 189 -0.97 12.97 -12.45
C ILE A 189 -1.86 12.79 -11.22
N PRO A 190 -2.91 11.94 -11.27
CA PRO A 190 -3.82 11.77 -10.14
C PRO A 190 -3.13 11.32 -8.85
N LEU A 191 -3.57 11.86 -7.71
CA LEU A 191 -3.30 11.31 -6.38
C LEU A 191 -4.57 10.61 -5.90
N LEU A 192 -4.55 9.28 -5.87
CA LEU A 192 -5.72 8.41 -5.66
C LEU A 192 -5.65 7.71 -4.30
N PRO A 193 -6.78 7.34 -3.69
CA PRO A 193 -6.74 6.52 -2.49
C PRO A 193 -6.27 5.10 -2.83
N MET A 194 -5.43 4.52 -2.01
CA MET A 194 -5.14 3.11 -1.94
C MET A 194 -5.80 2.57 -0.68
N VAL A 195 -6.95 1.96 -0.82
CA VAL A 195 -7.76 1.57 0.32
C VAL A 195 -7.28 0.26 0.92
N ASP A 196 -6.97 0.29 2.21
CA ASP A 196 -6.95 -0.91 3.03
C ASP A 196 -8.36 -1.15 3.58
N ILE A 197 -8.90 -2.32 3.32
CA ILE A 197 -10.29 -2.65 3.69
C ILE A 197 -10.52 -2.81 5.20
N ASP A 198 -9.46 -2.83 6.01
CA ASP A 198 -9.53 -3.07 7.44
C ASP A 198 -8.96 -1.92 8.29
N HIS A 199 -8.77 -0.73 7.70
CA HIS A 199 -8.22 0.46 8.36
C HIS A 199 -9.26 1.41 8.94
N GLY A 200 -10.52 1.01 9.11
CA GLY A 200 -11.54 1.89 9.70
C GLY A 200 -11.34 2.18 11.19
N ASP A 201 -11.87 3.31 11.67
CA ASP A 201 -11.85 3.69 13.08
C ASP A 201 -12.80 2.79 13.90
N VAL A 202 -12.25 1.93 14.74
CA VAL A 202 -13.02 1.03 15.61
C VAL A 202 -13.86 1.75 16.68
N SER A 203 -13.64 3.05 16.89
CA SER A 203 -14.41 3.89 17.79
C SER A 203 -15.54 4.67 17.09
N SER A 204 -15.64 4.57 15.75
CA SER A 204 -16.69 5.24 14.99
C SER A 204 -18.08 4.71 15.39
N PRO A 205 -19.07 5.60 15.54
CA PRO A 205 -20.46 5.20 15.73
C PRO A 205 -21.12 4.63 14.47
N ASP A 206 -20.52 4.86 13.28
CA ASP A 206 -21.01 4.31 12.02
C ASP A 206 -20.41 2.91 11.80
N PRO A 207 -21.22 1.85 11.78
CA PRO A 207 -20.73 0.49 11.57
C PRO A 207 -20.07 0.29 10.18
N ALA A 208 -20.38 1.13 9.20
CA ALA A 208 -19.74 1.08 7.88
C ALA A 208 -18.25 1.37 7.95
N ASP A 209 -17.80 2.19 8.91
CA ASP A 209 -16.38 2.54 9.05
C ASP A 209 -15.51 1.36 9.51
N THR A 210 -16.11 0.31 10.04
CA THR A 210 -15.42 -0.93 10.42
C THR A 210 -15.78 -2.13 9.55
N ASP A 211 -16.61 -1.91 8.52
CA ASP A 211 -17.00 -2.94 7.56
C ASP A 211 -16.06 -2.94 6.34
N PRO A 212 -15.24 -3.98 6.13
CA PRO A 212 -14.32 -4.07 5.00
C PRO A 212 -15.02 -4.02 3.65
N TYR A 213 -16.25 -4.52 3.57
CA TYR A 213 -17.02 -4.50 2.34
C TYR A 213 -17.58 -3.11 2.02
N ALA A 214 -17.93 -2.33 3.05
CA ALA A 214 -18.33 -0.94 2.89
C ALA A 214 -17.16 -0.08 2.38
N TRP A 215 -15.95 -0.25 2.92
CA TRP A 215 -14.74 0.40 2.42
C TRP A 215 -14.47 0.07 0.96
N ALA A 216 -14.48 -1.23 0.60
CA ALA A 216 -14.30 -1.66 -0.76
C ALA A 216 -15.35 -1.02 -1.70
N ALA A 217 -16.63 -1.09 -1.35
CA ALA A 217 -17.71 -0.50 -2.16
C ALA A 217 -17.62 1.03 -2.25
N ALA A 218 -17.13 1.69 -1.19
CA ALA A 218 -17.03 3.14 -1.15
C ALA A 218 -15.96 3.73 -2.09
N PHE A 219 -14.88 2.98 -2.35
CA PHE A 219 -13.68 3.49 -3.01
C PHE A 219 -13.18 2.67 -4.20
N ALA A 220 -13.76 1.51 -4.51
CA ALA A 220 -13.25 0.62 -5.56
C ALA A 220 -13.01 1.34 -6.90
N ARG A 221 -13.90 2.26 -7.28
CA ARG A 221 -13.76 3.01 -8.54
C ARG A 221 -12.55 3.94 -8.56
N GLN A 222 -12.13 4.45 -7.39
CA GLN A 222 -11.06 5.45 -7.26
C GLN A 222 -9.75 4.83 -6.78
N SER A 223 -9.77 3.57 -6.33
CA SER A 223 -8.65 2.89 -5.69
C SER A 223 -8.06 1.84 -6.65
N PRO A 224 -7.05 2.17 -7.45
CA PRO A 224 -6.44 1.21 -8.36
C PRO A 224 -5.85 -0.01 -7.65
N ILE A 225 -5.38 0.18 -6.42
CA ILE A 225 -4.83 -0.87 -5.55
C ILE A 225 -5.69 -0.92 -4.28
N ILE A 226 -6.11 -2.12 -3.89
CA ILE A 226 -6.86 -2.38 -2.66
C ILE A 226 -6.04 -3.35 -1.82
N HIS A 227 -5.64 -2.92 -0.63
CA HIS A 227 -4.98 -3.79 0.34
C HIS A 227 -5.97 -4.74 0.97
N ILE A 228 -5.64 -6.03 0.95
CA ILE A 228 -6.45 -7.11 1.49
C ILE A 228 -5.65 -7.93 2.50
N LYS A 229 -6.31 -8.29 3.57
CA LYS A 229 -5.76 -9.09 4.67
C LYS A 229 -6.87 -9.82 5.39
N GLN A 230 -6.58 -10.92 6.06
CA GLN A 230 -7.56 -11.55 6.90
C GLN A 230 -7.59 -10.89 8.29
N SER A 231 -8.78 -10.74 8.85
CA SER A 231 -9.01 -10.23 10.20
C SER A 231 -10.23 -10.92 10.83
N SER A 232 -10.39 -10.79 12.14
CA SER A 232 -11.60 -11.27 12.82
C SER A 232 -12.54 -10.12 13.13
N VAL A 233 -13.80 -10.46 13.42
CA VAL A 233 -14.84 -9.49 13.80
C VAL A 233 -14.47 -8.67 15.04
N ASN A 234 -13.70 -9.26 15.94
CA ASN A 234 -13.37 -8.65 17.23
C ASN A 234 -11.96 -8.07 17.31
N LYS A 235 -11.13 -8.30 16.31
CA LYS A 235 -9.73 -7.85 16.28
C LYS A 235 -9.33 -7.61 14.84
N GLY A 236 -9.01 -6.39 14.49
CA GLY A 236 -8.27 -6.11 13.28
C GLY A 236 -6.98 -6.95 13.25
N GLY A 237 -6.43 -7.17 12.08
CA GLY A 237 -5.18 -7.89 11.94
C GLY A 237 -4.73 -7.90 10.50
N HIS A 238 -3.44 -8.03 10.27
CA HIS A 238 -2.87 -8.25 8.95
C HIS A 238 -2.57 -9.76 8.78
N TRP A 239 -3.61 -10.60 9.01
CA TRP A 239 -3.42 -12.04 9.03
C TRP A 239 -3.35 -12.64 7.63
N PRO A 240 -2.60 -13.74 7.46
CA PRO A 240 -2.63 -14.52 6.23
C PRO A 240 -3.97 -15.24 6.07
N PHE A 241 -4.34 -15.52 4.83
CA PHE A 241 -5.53 -16.31 4.48
C PHE A 241 -5.23 -17.83 4.55
N THR A 242 -4.83 -18.29 5.71
CA THR A 242 -4.65 -19.73 5.97
C THR A 242 -5.95 -20.37 6.42
N ALA A 243 -6.09 -21.70 6.26
CA ALA A 243 -7.28 -22.42 6.71
C ALA A 243 -7.62 -22.12 8.18
N ALA A 244 -6.60 -22.06 9.05
CA ALA A 244 -6.77 -21.73 10.46
C ALA A 244 -7.28 -20.31 10.70
N ARG A 245 -6.84 -19.33 9.90
CA ARG A 245 -7.27 -17.94 10.02
C ARG A 245 -8.60 -17.67 9.34
N ASN A 246 -8.87 -18.38 8.24
CA ASN A 246 -10.16 -18.26 7.53
C ASN A 246 -11.33 -18.83 8.34
N ALA A 247 -11.10 -19.79 9.28
CA ALA A 247 -12.13 -20.33 10.14
C ALA A 247 -12.82 -19.24 11.02
N ASP A 248 -12.05 -18.26 11.50
CA ASP A 248 -12.53 -17.14 12.31
C ASP A 248 -12.46 -15.80 11.55
N GLY A 249 -12.09 -15.85 10.27
CA GLY A 249 -11.89 -14.68 9.44
C GLY A 249 -13.18 -14.09 8.92
N ARG A 250 -13.22 -12.75 8.83
CA ARG A 250 -14.38 -12.02 8.28
C ARG A 250 -14.28 -11.70 6.80
N ILE A 251 -13.09 -11.80 6.21
CA ILE A 251 -12.87 -11.48 4.80
C ILE A 251 -13.12 -12.72 3.96
N VAL A 252 -14.15 -12.65 3.14
CA VAL A 252 -14.58 -13.72 2.23
C VAL A 252 -14.40 -13.21 0.79
N PRO A 253 -13.61 -13.88 -0.06
CA PRO A 253 -13.28 -13.40 -1.41
C PRO A 253 -14.50 -13.04 -2.25
N GLU A 254 -15.52 -13.91 -2.32
CA GLU A 254 -16.72 -13.67 -3.15
C GLU A 254 -17.48 -12.42 -2.70
N LYS A 255 -17.57 -12.18 -1.38
CA LYS A 255 -18.22 -10.98 -0.83
C LYS A 255 -17.40 -9.74 -1.13
N LEU A 256 -16.07 -9.81 -1.01
CA LEU A 256 -15.21 -8.68 -1.30
C LEU A 256 -15.25 -8.31 -2.79
N LEU A 257 -15.12 -9.29 -3.67
CA LEU A 257 -15.23 -9.07 -5.12
C LEU A 257 -16.59 -8.50 -5.53
N ALA A 258 -17.67 -8.96 -4.88
CA ALA A 258 -19.00 -8.40 -5.10
C ALA A 258 -19.07 -6.93 -4.64
N ALA A 259 -18.49 -6.59 -3.49
CA ALA A 259 -18.44 -5.21 -2.98
C ALA A 259 -17.60 -4.30 -3.87
N VAL A 260 -16.44 -4.77 -4.34
CA VAL A 260 -15.58 -4.03 -5.29
C VAL A 260 -16.33 -3.74 -6.57
N ARG A 261 -17.01 -4.75 -7.17
CA ARG A 261 -17.83 -4.55 -8.38
C ARG A 261 -19.00 -3.59 -8.14
N ALA A 262 -19.69 -3.72 -7.00
CA ALA A 262 -20.78 -2.81 -6.63
C ALA A 262 -20.28 -1.35 -6.48
N GLY A 263 -19.04 -1.15 -6.03
CA GLY A 263 -18.36 0.14 -5.95
C GLY A 263 -17.81 0.66 -7.28
N GLY A 264 -18.06 -0.06 -8.40
CA GLY A 264 -17.59 0.32 -9.73
C GLY A 264 -16.13 -0.03 -10.02
N GLY A 265 -15.53 -0.96 -9.26
CA GLY A 265 -14.22 -1.52 -9.53
C GLY A 265 -14.29 -2.55 -10.65
N GLU A 266 -13.35 -2.49 -11.60
CA GLU A 266 -13.33 -3.32 -12.81
C GLU A 266 -12.02 -4.08 -13.00
N ASP A 267 -10.89 -3.46 -12.66
CA ASP A 267 -9.52 -3.94 -12.90
C ASP A 267 -8.57 -3.63 -11.74
N ASN A 268 -9.12 -3.51 -10.53
CA ASN A 268 -8.32 -3.22 -9.35
C ASN A 268 -7.26 -4.29 -9.09
N GLU A 269 -6.10 -3.88 -8.62
CA GLU A 269 -5.10 -4.75 -8.03
C GLU A 269 -5.49 -5.06 -6.58
N LEU A 270 -5.70 -6.34 -6.25
CA LEU A 270 -5.91 -6.81 -4.90
C LEU A 270 -4.55 -7.19 -4.31
N CYS A 271 -4.04 -6.35 -3.43
CA CYS A 271 -2.71 -6.52 -2.87
C CYS A 271 -2.77 -7.13 -1.47
N LEU A 272 -2.22 -8.33 -1.31
CA LEU A 272 -2.09 -8.98 -0.01
C LEU A 272 -1.11 -8.19 0.87
N GLU A 273 -1.63 -7.54 1.92
CA GLU A 273 -0.82 -6.84 2.92
C GLU A 273 -0.85 -7.62 4.24
N LEU A 274 0.11 -8.51 4.40
CA LEU A 274 0.18 -9.44 5.52
C LEU A 274 1.25 -9.02 6.52
N ALA A 275 1.05 -9.32 7.81
CA ALA A 275 2.03 -9.10 8.85
C ALA A 275 2.22 -10.35 9.72
N PHE A 276 3.46 -10.59 10.06
CA PHE A 276 3.86 -11.71 10.92
C PHE A 276 4.72 -11.20 12.07
N ARG A 277 4.56 -11.80 13.21
CA ARG A 277 5.45 -11.52 14.34
C ARG A 277 6.84 -12.05 14.01
N GLU A 278 7.86 -11.24 14.24
CA GLU A 278 9.28 -11.67 14.22
C GLU A 278 9.60 -12.47 15.50
N ARG A 279 8.88 -13.57 15.70
CA ARG A 279 8.98 -14.45 16.88
C ARG A 279 8.56 -15.87 16.51
N GLU A 280 9.31 -16.85 16.96
CA GLU A 280 9.00 -18.25 16.79
C GLU A 280 7.71 -18.67 17.52
N PRO A 281 6.91 -19.61 16.96
CA PRO A 281 7.14 -20.31 15.69
C PRO A 281 6.62 -19.55 14.46
N ALA A 282 6.03 -18.35 14.61
CA ALA A 282 5.40 -17.61 13.52
C ALA A 282 6.40 -17.29 12.40
N ASP A 283 7.63 -16.93 12.74
CA ASP A 283 8.64 -16.53 11.78
C ASP A 283 9.00 -17.65 10.78
N ARG A 284 9.03 -18.89 11.20
CA ARG A 284 9.31 -20.04 10.32
C ARG A 284 8.17 -20.38 9.35
N SER A 285 6.95 -19.93 9.63
CA SER A 285 5.77 -20.24 8.82
C SER A 285 5.48 -19.20 7.74
N VAL A 286 6.22 -18.10 7.68
CA VAL A 286 5.90 -16.92 6.84
C VAL A 286 5.71 -17.29 5.39
N ILE A 287 6.68 -17.94 4.77
CA ILE A 287 6.63 -18.26 3.33
C ILE A 287 5.46 -19.21 3.02
N ALA A 288 5.28 -20.26 3.82
CA ALA A 288 4.18 -21.20 3.63
C ALA A 288 2.81 -20.54 3.80
N ALA A 289 2.65 -19.66 4.80
CA ALA A 289 1.40 -18.96 5.04
C ALA A 289 1.07 -17.93 3.95
N ILE A 290 2.09 -17.27 3.37
CA ILE A 290 1.90 -16.38 2.22
C ILE A 290 1.50 -17.21 0.99
N ALA A 291 2.19 -18.31 0.70
CA ALA A 291 1.87 -19.19 -0.43
C ALA A 291 0.43 -19.76 -0.31
N GLU A 292 0.00 -20.17 0.88
CA GLU A 292 -1.38 -20.60 1.15
C GLU A 292 -2.37 -19.46 0.87
N SER A 293 -2.05 -18.22 1.28
CA SER A 293 -2.89 -17.03 1.05
C SER A 293 -3.04 -16.74 -0.46
N VAL A 294 -1.95 -16.81 -1.21
CA VAL A 294 -1.96 -16.62 -2.67
C VAL A 294 -2.79 -17.71 -3.34
N ALA A 295 -2.60 -18.97 -2.96
CA ALA A 295 -3.38 -20.09 -3.49
C ALA A 295 -4.88 -19.97 -3.17
N TYR A 296 -5.21 -19.54 -1.94
CA TYR A 296 -6.59 -19.31 -1.52
C TYR A 296 -7.29 -18.27 -2.41
N TRP A 297 -6.68 -17.10 -2.59
CA TRP A 297 -7.25 -16.05 -3.44
C TRP A 297 -7.31 -16.46 -4.92
N ALA A 298 -6.29 -17.12 -5.43
CA ALA A 298 -6.26 -17.62 -6.80
C ALA A 298 -7.40 -18.64 -7.09
N ALA A 299 -7.79 -19.43 -6.10
CA ALA A 299 -8.86 -20.40 -6.25
C ALA A 299 -10.28 -19.78 -6.24
N HIS A 300 -10.44 -18.60 -5.60
CA HIS A 300 -11.76 -17.97 -5.42
C HIS A 300 -11.99 -16.76 -6.33
N ALA A 301 -10.97 -16.23 -6.92
CA ALA A 301 -11.10 -15.12 -7.84
C ALA A 301 -11.11 -15.67 -9.28
N ASP A 302 -12.09 -15.26 -10.10
CA ASP A 302 -11.93 -15.15 -11.55
C ASP A 302 -10.85 -14.08 -11.85
N THR A 303 -9.80 -14.08 -11.07
CA THR A 303 -8.62 -13.30 -11.29
C THR A 303 -7.99 -13.92 -12.53
N GLY A 304 -7.98 -13.22 -13.63
CA GLY A 304 -7.11 -13.55 -14.73
C GLY A 304 -5.66 -13.40 -14.24
N LEU A 305 -5.27 -14.30 -13.32
CA LEU A 305 -3.89 -14.46 -12.92
C LEU A 305 -3.14 -14.85 -14.17
N ALA A 306 -2.53 -13.88 -14.83
CA ALA A 306 -1.42 -14.18 -15.70
C ALA A 306 -0.37 -14.88 -14.81
N ARG A 307 -0.26 -16.19 -14.95
CA ARG A 307 0.82 -16.97 -14.39
C ARG A 307 2.13 -16.55 -15.06
#